data_f3cf0543508ce758f73657ab646407bf
#
_entry.id   f3cf0543508ce758f73657ab646407bf
#
_cell.length_a   1.000
_cell.length_b   1.000
_cell.length_c   1.000
_cell.angle_alpha   90.00
_cell.angle_beta   90.00
_cell.angle_gamma   90.00
#
_symmetry.space_group_name_H-M   'P 1'
#
loop_
_entity.id
_entity.type
_entity.pdbx_description
1 polymer ?
#
loop_
_entity_poly.entity_id
_entity_poly.type
_entity_poly.pdbx_seq_one_letter_code
_entity_poly.pdbx_strand_id
1 'polypeptide(L)'
;MIHTISIWLLVAAFFGAGVFNAIGTRATRESFVRWGYPSWWHLVTGGLEILSAILIALPLGRDAGLVLGTIIIAAALLTVLRHREYSDLAPPSVFLALIALAALSS
;
A
#
# COMPACT_ATOMS: atom_id res chain seq x y z
N MET A 1 -22.58 5.32 0.85
CA MET A 1 -22.11 5.09 -0.52
C MET A 1 -20.64 5.46 -0.72
N ILE A 2 -20.22 6.67 -0.33
CA ILE A 2 -18.81 7.10 -0.43
C ILE A 2 -17.89 6.16 0.34
N HIS A 3 -18.26 5.79 1.57
CA HIS A 3 -17.48 4.86 2.39
C HIS A 3 -17.33 3.50 1.68
N THR A 4 -18.42 2.93 1.18
CA THR A 4 -18.39 1.64 0.48
C THR A 4 -17.51 1.69 -0.76
N ILE A 5 -17.64 2.74 -1.56
CA ILE A 5 -16.81 2.93 -2.76
C ILE A 5 -15.34 3.03 -2.37
N SER A 6 -15.02 3.83 -1.35
CA SER A 6 -13.65 4.01 -0.87
C SER A 6 -13.04 2.70 -0.39
N ILE A 7 -13.81 1.89 0.34
CA ILE A 7 -13.34 0.59 0.83
C ILE A 7 -12.98 -0.33 -0.34
N TRP A 8 -13.85 -0.46 -1.33
CA TRP A 8 -13.59 -1.34 -2.46
C TRP A 8 -12.49 -0.85 -3.38
N LEU A 9 -12.33 0.47 -3.52
CA LEU A 9 -11.19 1.04 -4.24
C LEU A 9 -9.88 0.72 -3.51
N LEU A 10 -9.86 0.81 -2.18
CA LEU A 10 -8.69 0.43 -1.39
C LEU A 10 -8.38 -1.06 -1.53
N VAL A 11 -9.39 -1.92 -1.45
CA VAL A 11 -9.20 -3.36 -1.62
C VAL A 11 -8.56 -3.66 -2.97
N ALA A 12 -9.11 -3.09 -4.04
CA ALA A 12 -8.57 -3.29 -5.38
C ALA A 12 -7.15 -2.74 -5.51
N ALA A 13 -6.90 -1.56 -4.95
CA ALA A 13 -5.60 -0.92 -5.02
C ALA A 13 -4.53 -1.70 -4.25
N PHE A 14 -4.82 -2.09 -3.00
CA PHE A 14 -3.88 -2.88 -2.19
C PHE A 14 -3.65 -4.26 -2.75
N PHE A 15 -4.70 -4.91 -3.23
CA PHE A 15 -4.56 -6.24 -3.84
C PHE A 15 -3.72 -6.16 -5.11
N GLY A 16 -4.02 -5.20 -6.00
CA GLY A 16 -3.27 -4.99 -7.23
C GLY A 16 -1.81 -4.64 -6.98
N ALA A 17 -1.56 -3.71 -6.06
CA ALA A 17 -0.20 -3.33 -5.67
C ALA A 17 0.54 -4.50 -5.04
N GLY A 18 -0.14 -5.28 -4.19
CA GLY A 18 0.45 -6.44 -3.54
C GLY A 18 0.85 -7.52 -4.54
N VAL A 19 0.00 -7.83 -5.50
CA VAL A 19 0.32 -8.78 -6.56
C VAL A 19 1.49 -8.28 -7.41
N PHE A 20 1.48 -7.01 -7.79
CA PHE A 20 2.55 -6.41 -8.57
C PHE A 20 3.90 -6.51 -7.84
N ASN A 21 3.91 -6.15 -6.55
CA ASN A 21 5.13 -6.24 -5.75
C ASN A 21 5.57 -7.69 -5.54
N ALA A 22 4.63 -8.61 -5.30
CA ALA A 22 4.96 -10.01 -5.09
C ALA A 22 5.55 -10.66 -6.34
N ILE A 23 5.08 -10.28 -7.53
CA ILE A 23 5.67 -10.74 -8.79
C ILE A 23 7.14 -10.35 -8.86
N GLY A 24 7.48 -9.16 -8.34
CA GLY A 24 8.86 -8.74 -8.24
C GLY A 24 9.53 -8.56 -9.58
N THR A 25 8.99 -7.66 -10.40
CA THR A 25 9.64 -7.31 -11.66
C THR A 25 11.07 -6.82 -11.37
N ARG A 26 11.94 -6.90 -12.38
CA ARG A 26 13.32 -6.45 -12.23
C ARG A 26 13.38 -4.99 -11.75
N ALA A 27 12.54 -4.13 -12.31
CA ALA A 27 12.50 -2.72 -11.93
C ALA A 27 12.08 -2.55 -10.46
N THR A 28 11.09 -3.30 -10.00
CA THR A 28 10.63 -3.27 -8.61
C THR A 28 11.73 -3.72 -7.66
N ARG A 29 12.40 -4.84 -7.95
CA ARG A 29 13.50 -5.35 -7.12
C ARG A 29 14.65 -4.37 -7.06
N GLU A 30 15.02 -3.77 -8.19
CA GLU A 30 16.09 -2.77 -8.25
C GLU A 30 15.75 -1.53 -7.40
N SER A 31 14.48 -1.10 -7.41
CA SER A 31 14.03 0.01 -6.58
C SER A 31 14.21 -0.28 -5.09
N PHE A 32 13.81 -1.46 -4.63
CA PHE A 32 13.96 -1.83 -3.22
C PHE A 32 15.43 -1.91 -2.80
N VAL A 33 16.28 -2.47 -3.64
CA VAL A 33 17.72 -2.54 -3.36
C VAL A 33 18.32 -1.14 -3.30
N ARG A 34 17.95 -0.26 -4.22
CA ARG A 34 18.40 1.13 -4.24
C ARG A 34 18.00 1.87 -2.96
N TRP A 35 16.84 1.54 -2.38
CA TRP A 35 16.34 2.14 -1.15
C TRP A 35 16.93 1.53 0.11
N GLY A 36 17.84 0.56 -0.02
CA GLY A 36 18.51 -0.06 1.12
C GLY A 36 17.82 -1.29 1.68
N TYR A 37 16.80 -1.80 1.00
CA TYR A 37 16.11 -3.02 1.41
C TYR A 37 16.70 -4.26 0.75
N PRO A 38 16.53 -5.46 1.37
CA PRO A 38 16.93 -6.71 0.73
C PRO A 38 16.17 -6.94 -0.58
N SER A 39 16.78 -7.67 -1.52
CA SER A 39 16.17 -7.93 -2.82
C SER A 39 14.85 -8.71 -2.74
N TRP A 40 14.64 -9.48 -1.66
CA TRP A 40 13.39 -10.24 -1.43
C TRP A 40 12.32 -9.41 -0.71
N TRP A 41 12.58 -8.17 -0.36
CA TRP A 41 11.65 -7.33 0.40
C TRP A 41 10.34 -7.08 -0.36
N HIS A 42 10.36 -7.14 -1.68
CA HIS A 42 9.15 -7.02 -2.49
C HIS A 42 8.11 -8.10 -2.14
N LEU A 43 8.55 -9.29 -1.75
CA LEU A 43 7.64 -10.36 -1.32
C LEU A 43 6.96 -10.01 0.00
N VAL A 44 7.71 -9.46 0.96
CA VAL A 44 7.17 -9.03 2.24
C VAL A 44 6.17 -7.90 2.03
N THR A 45 6.55 -6.88 1.27
CA THR A 45 5.68 -5.74 0.99
C THR A 45 4.42 -6.18 0.25
N GLY A 46 4.56 -6.98 -0.80
CA GLY A 46 3.42 -7.51 -1.55
C GLY A 46 2.49 -8.34 -0.68
N GLY A 47 3.05 -9.21 0.16
CA GLY A 47 2.28 -10.02 1.09
C GLY A 47 1.51 -9.18 2.10
N LEU A 48 2.14 -8.15 2.66
CA LEU A 48 1.49 -7.24 3.62
C LEU A 48 0.39 -6.42 2.94
N GLU A 49 0.59 -6.01 1.70
CA GLU A 49 -0.43 -5.27 0.96
C GLU A 49 -1.64 -6.15 0.64
N ILE A 50 -1.44 -7.40 0.25
CA ILE A 50 -2.52 -8.36 0.03
C ILE A 50 -3.27 -8.63 1.34
N LEU A 51 -2.55 -8.79 2.44
CA LEU A 51 -3.16 -8.95 3.76
C LEU A 51 -4.02 -7.75 4.12
N SER A 52 -3.52 -6.53 3.87
CA SER A 52 -4.29 -5.31 4.09
C SER A 52 -5.58 -5.30 3.27
N ALA A 53 -5.52 -5.72 2.01
CA ALA A 53 -6.69 -5.79 1.15
C ALA A 53 -7.74 -6.75 1.72
N ILE A 54 -7.31 -7.92 2.16
CA ILE A 54 -8.20 -8.93 2.74
C ILE A 54 -8.86 -8.40 4.01
N LEU A 55 -8.07 -7.80 4.90
CA LEU A 55 -8.58 -7.26 6.16
C LEU A 55 -9.56 -6.11 5.94
N ILE A 56 -9.27 -5.24 4.98
CA ILE A 56 -10.17 -4.12 4.65
C ILE A 56 -11.48 -4.64 4.06
N ALA A 57 -11.43 -5.69 3.26
CA ALA A 57 -12.63 -6.29 2.67
C ALA A 57 -13.55 -6.90 3.71
N LEU A 58 -13.00 -7.42 4.81
CA LEU A 58 -13.76 -8.08 5.88
C LEU A 58 -14.21 -7.04 6.91
N PRO A 59 -15.53 -6.93 7.21
CA PRO A 59 -16.01 -5.93 8.16
C PRO A 59 -15.36 -6.00 9.54
N LEU A 60 -15.07 -7.19 10.04
CA LEU A 60 -14.46 -7.37 11.35
C LEU A 60 -12.96 -7.03 11.38
N GLY A 61 -12.29 -7.15 10.23
CA GLY A 61 -10.86 -6.86 10.11
C GLY A 61 -10.54 -5.49 9.54
N ARG A 62 -11.56 -4.70 9.20
CA ARG A 62 -11.37 -3.46 8.43
C ARG A 62 -10.49 -2.45 9.12
N ASP A 63 -10.70 -2.19 10.41
CA ASP A 63 -9.88 -1.22 11.14
C ASP A 63 -8.42 -1.66 11.21
N ALA A 64 -8.18 -2.95 11.47
CA ALA A 64 -6.82 -3.49 11.45
C ALA A 64 -6.18 -3.37 10.07
N GLY A 65 -6.94 -3.62 9.00
CA GLY A 65 -6.46 -3.49 7.63
C GLY A 65 -6.12 -2.05 7.28
N LEU A 66 -6.94 -1.09 7.70
CA LEU A 66 -6.68 0.33 7.46
C LEU A 66 -5.44 0.79 8.22
N VAL A 67 -5.25 0.34 9.45
CA VAL A 67 -4.04 0.64 10.24
C VAL A 67 -2.81 0.05 9.56
N LEU A 68 -2.85 -1.23 9.20
CA LEU A 68 -1.73 -1.88 8.52
C LEU A 68 -1.41 -1.19 7.19
N GLY A 69 -2.43 -0.90 6.39
CA GLY A 69 -2.25 -0.19 5.13
C GLY A 69 -1.63 1.18 5.31
N THR A 70 -2.06 1.92 6.34
CA THR A 70 -1.49 3.23 6.66
C THR A 70 -0.01 3.11 7.02
N ILE A 71 0.37 2.12 7.80
CA ILE A 71 1.78 1.88 8.17
C ILE A 71 2.61 1.59 6.91
N ILE A 72 2.12 0.73 6.03
CA ILE A 72 2.82 0.38 4.78
C ILE A 72 3.03 1.62 3.92
N ILE A 73 1.99 2.42 3.74
CA ILE A 73 2.05 3.61 2.89
C ILE A 73 2.90 4.70 3.52
N ALA A 74 2.84 4.86 4.84
CA ALA A 74 3.72 5.80 5.55
C ALA A 74 5.19 5.43 5.35
N ALA A 75 5.52 4.13 5.46
CA ALA A 75 6.87 3.65 5.22
C ALA A 75 7.31 3.91 3.78
N ALA A 76 6.42 3.69 2.81
CA ALA A 76 6.71 3.96 1.40
C ALA A 76 6.97 5.45 1.15
N LEU A 77 6.14 6.33 1.71
CA LEU A 77 6.31 7.78 1.59
C LEU A 77 7.64 8.23 2.18
N LEU A 78 7.96 7.75 3.39
CA LEU A 78 9.23 8.09 4.04
C LEU A 78 10.42 7.62 3.21
N THR A 79 10.33 6.42 2.63
CA THR A 79 11.39 5.88 1.78
C THR A 79 11.61 6.76 0.56
N VAL A 80 10.54 7.12 -0.14
CA VAL A 80 10.61 7.95 -1.34
C VAL A 80 11.15 9.34 -1.02
N LEU A 81 10.67 9.96 0.07
CA LEU A 81 11.12 11.28 0.50
C LEU A 81 12.58 11.26 0.92
N ARG A 82 13.00 10.22 1.65
CA ARG A 82 14.37 10.07 2.11
C ARG A 82 15.36 9.96 0.95
N HIS A 83 14.96 9.30 -0.12
CA HIS A 83 15.79 9.11 -1.31
C HIS A 83 15.53 10.16 -2.39
N ARG A 84 14.69 11.16 -2.11
CA ARG A 84 14.36 12.29 -3.01
C ARG A 84 13.81 11.84 -4.37
N GLU A 85 13.08 10.75 -4.39
CA GLU A 85 12.43 10.23 -5.62
C GLU A 85 11.01 10.77 -5.72
N TYR A 86 10.86 12.08 -5.86
CA TYR A 86 9.55 12.75 -5.78
C TYR A 86 8.57 12.33 -6.88
N SER A 87 9.07 11.82 -8.00
CA SER A 87 8.20 11.28 -9.05
C SER A 87 7.41 10.06 -8.60
N ASP A 88 7.87 9.37 -7.54
CA ASP A 88 7.23 8.18 -7.00
C ASP A 88 6.27 8.48 -5.84
N LEU A 89 5.97 9.76 -5.59
CA LEU A 89 5.04 10.15 -4.52
C LEU A 89 3.57 9.94 -4.88
N ALA A 90 3.24 9.93 -6.16
CA ALA A 90 1.83 9.88 -6.57
C ALA A 90 1.10 8.62 -6.10
N PRO A 91 1.61 7.37 -6.29
CA PRO A 91 0.90 6.20 -5.81
C PRO A 91 0.66 6.19 -4.29
N PRO A 92 1.67 6.41 -3.42
CA PRO A 92 1.43 6.46 -1.98
C PRO A 92 0.44 7.55 -1.58
N SER A 93 0.49 8.71 -2.24
CA SER A 93 -0.40 9.83 -1.93
C SER A 93 -1.85 9.48 -2.26
N VAL A 94 -2.09 8.78 -3.38
CA VAL A 94 -3.43 8.30 -3.74
C VAL A 94 -3.95 7.32 -2.70
N PHE A 95 -3.11 6.38 -2.25
CA PHE A 95 -3.49 5.43 -1.19
C PHE A 95 -3.88 6.15 0.10
N LEU A 96 -3.09 7.14 0.53
CA LEU A 96 -3.41 7.92 1.72
C LEU A 96 -4.74 8.66 1.58
N ALA A 97 -5.00 9.24 0.43
CA ALA A 97 -6.26 9.95 0.17
C ALA A 97 -7.44 8.98 0.28
N LEU A 98 -7.33 7.78 -0.28
CA LEU A 98 -8.38 6.76 -0.20
C LEU A 98 -8.57 6.26 1.23
N ILE A 99 -7.49 6.06 1.98
CA ILE A 99 -7.57 5.65 3.38
C ILE A 99 -8.27 6.72 4.21
N ALA A 100 -7.88 7.98 4.03
CA ALA A 100 -8.50 9.10 4.73
C ALA A 100 -10.00 9.19 4.40
N LEU A 101 -10.35 9.05 3.13
CA LEU A 101 -11.74 9.10 2.69
C LEU A 101 -12.56 7.96 3.31
N ALA A 102 -12.00 6.74 3.34
CA ALA A 102 -12.67 5.60 3.96
C ALA A 102 -12.86 5.78 5.46
N ALA A 103 -11.84 6.28 6.15
CA ALA A 103 -11.89 6.49 7.59
C ALA A 103 -12.86 7.61 7.97
N LEU A 104 -12.84 8.72 7.23
CA LEU A 104 -13.65 9.91 7.54
C LEU A 104 -15.11 9.74 7.11
N SER A 105 -15.40 8.86 6.17
CA SER A 105 -16.76 8.64 5.68
C SER A 105 -17.50 7.50 6.40
N SER A 106 -16.83 6.83 7.31
CA SER A 106 -17.42 5.72 8.05
C SER A 106 -18.41 6.15 9.12
#